data_8ad252787e098f91c978411b767b76e8
#
_entry.id   8ad252787e098f91c978411b767b76e8
#
_cell.length_a   1.000
_cell.length_b   1.000
_cell.length_c   1.000
_cell.angle_alpha   90.00
_cell.angle_beta   90.00
_cell.angle_gamma   90.00
#
_symmetry.space_group_name_H-M   'P 1'
#
loop_
_entity.id
_entity.type
_entity.pdbx_description
1 polymer ?
#
loop_
_entity_poly.entity_id
_entity_poly.type
_entity_poly.pdbx_seq_one_letter_code
_entity_poly.pdbx_strand_id
1 'polypeptide(L)'
;MTSTTAKPMRADARRNRDAITAAARQVFEADGILAPIDGIATAAGVGNATFYRNFPTRDDLLAAVMDESFRAALDESRELESLPADDALHEWMFRVTWQLRIWQNLPTCIASAIGDDHSPVQDVCARLTERTDSFLQRARTQGSATDAASAEDVFELLTTLSWGVDRFGDDQEQARRRVRLATAGLFGR
;
A
#
# COMPACT_ATOMS: atom_id res chain seq x y z
N MET A 1 23.55 -15.64 38.79
CA MET A 1 22.07 -15.63 38.66
C MET A 1 21.69 -14.37 37.90
N THR A 2 21.59 -14.47 36.58
CA THR A 2 21.34 -13.29 35.73
C THR A 2 20.28 -13.62 34.71
N SER A 3 19.14 -12.90 34.89
CA SER A 3 18.31 -12.28 33.85
C SER A 3 17.68 -13.15 32.77
N THR A 4 16.40 -13.52 32.99
CA THR A 4 15.51 -14.08 31.95
C THR A 4 14.24 -13.23 31.76
N THR A 5 14.31 -11.93 31.98
CA THR A 5 13.12 -11.03 31.91
C THR A 5 12.91 -10.36 30.55
N ALA A 6 13.85 -10.41 29.62
CA ALA A 6 13.76 -9.69 28.35
C ALA A 6 12.91 -10.37 27.27
N LYS A 7 12.73 -11.68 27.32
CA LYS A 7 12.00 -12.47 26.30
C LYS A 7 10.47 -12.31 26.38
N PRO A 8 9.83 -12.32 27.58
CA PRO A 8 8.38 -12.08 27.71
C PRO A 8 7.96 -10.68 27.25
N MET A 9 8.67 -9.62 27.65
CA MET A 9 8.36 -8.23 27.27
C MET A 9 8.38 -7.97 25.77
N ARG A 10 9.32 -8.58 25.04
CA ARG A 10 9.38 -8.45 23.56
C ARG A 10 8.21 -9.17 22.89
N ALA A 11 7.79 -10.31 23.40
CA ALA A 11 6.64 -11.06 22.91
C ALA A 11 5.32 -10.30 23.14
N ASP A 12 5.18 -9.65 24.31
CA ASP A 12 4.01 -8.82 24.64
C ASP A 12 3.94 -7.57 23.76
N ALA A 13 5.06 -6.89 23.56
CA ALA A 13 5.14 -5.72 22.69
C ALA A 13 4.76 -6.09 21.24
N ARG A 14 5.24 -7.23 20.74
CA ARG A 14 4.87 -7.71 19.41
C ARG A 14 3.38 -8.03 19.31
N ARG A 15 2.82 -8.77 20.28
CA ARG A 15 1.38 -9.06 20.31
C ARG A 15 0.53 -7.79 20.32
N ASN A 16 0.92 -6.79 21.12
CA ASN A 16 0.21 -5.51 21.17
C ASN A 16 0.29 -4.78 19.82
N ARG A 17 1.48 -4.76 19.19
CA ARG A 17 1.65 -4.16 17.88
C ARG A 17 0.77 -4.84 16.84
N ASP A 18 0.79 -6.17 16.78
CA ASP A 18 -0.02 -6.97 15.84
C ASP A 18 -1.52 -6.74 16.07
N ALA A 19 -1.97 -6.70 17.33
CA ALA A 19 -3.37 -6.42 17.69
C ALA A 19 -3.79 -4.99 17.27
N ILE A 20 -2.95 -3.98 17.48
CA ILE A 20 -3.23 -2.60 17.08
C ILE A 20 -3.29 -2.51 15.55
N THR A 21 -2.37 -3.14 14.81
CA THR A 21 -2.36 -3.12 13.35
C THR A 21 -3.62 -3.78 12.78
N ALA A 22 -4.02 -4.93 13.33
CA ALA A 22 -5.24 -5.63 12.91
C ALA A 22 -6.51 -4.81 13.18
N ALA A 23 -6.62 -4.18 14.36
CA ALA A 23 -7.74 -3.31 14.70
C ALA A 23 -7.78 -2.06 13.81
N ALA A 24 -6.61 -1.43 13.57
CA ALA A 24 -6.49 -0.27 12.72
C ALA A 24 -6.94 -0.57 11.28
N ARG A 25 -6.56 -1.72 10.74
CA ARG A 25 -6.99 -2.16 9.42
C ARG A 25 -8.52 -2.19 9.31
N GLN A 26 -9.20 -2.82 10.26
CA GLN A 26 -10.66 -2.90 10.27
C GLN A 26 -11.33 -1.52 10.37
N VAL A 27 -10.79 -0.65 11.23
CA VAL A 27 -11.30 0.71 11.40
C VAL A 27 -11.05 1.55 10.14
N PHE A 28 -9.88 1.43 9.51
CA PHE A 28 -9.57 2.15 8.27
C PHE A 28 -10.43 1.68 7.09
N GLU A 29 -10.77 0.39 7.03
CA GLU A 29 -11.70 -0.15 6.03
C GLU A 29 -13.14 0.37 6.22
N ALA A 30 -13.58 0.57 7.47
CA ALA A 30 -14.93 1.01 7.78
C ALA A 30 -15.08 2.55 7.73
N ASP A 31 -14.14 3.27 8.35
CA ASP A 31 -14.28 4.70 8.67
C ASP A 31 -13.21 5.57 7.97
N GLY A 32 -12.33 4.96 7.18
CA GLY A 32 -11.20 5.64 6.52
C GLY A 32 -10.01 5.88 7.44
N ILE A 33 -8.88 6.25 6.84
CA ILE A 33 -7.59 6.37 7.55
C ILE A 33 -7.52 7.56 8.51
N LEU A 34 -8.49 8.47 8.49
CA LEU A 34 -8.61 9.60 9.43
C LEU A 34 -9.43 9.27 10.68
N ALA A 35 -9.91 8.03 10.83
CA ALA A 35 -10.65 7.58 12.00
C ALA A 35 -9.92 7.89 13.32
N PRO A 36 -10.64 8.18 14.42
CA PRO A 36 -10.03 8.51 15.72
C PRO A 36 -9.16 7.37 16.28
N ILE A 37 -7.96 7.71 16.76
CA ILE A 37 -7.00 6.74 17.35
C ILE A 37 -7.57 6.05 18.58
N ASP A 38 -8.36 6.76 19.41
CA ASP A 38 -8.98 6.19 20.63
C ASP A 38 -9.90 5.02 20.30
N GLY A 39 -10.60 5.07 19.17
CA GLY A 39 -11.42 3.96 18.67
C GLY A 39 -10.56 2.74 18.31
N ILE A 40 -9.41 2.97 17.68
CA ILE A 40 -8.47 1.89 17.33
C ILE A 40 -7.86 1.25 18.57
N ALA A 41 -7.41 2.06 19.56
CA ALA A 41 -6.86 1.55 20.81
C ALA A 41 -7.88 0.69 21.57
N THR A 42 -9.13 1.15 21.64
CA THR A 42 -10.24 0.42 22.25
C THR A 42 -10.51 -0.90 21.53
N ALA A 43 -10.58 -0.89 20.20
CA ALA A 43 -10.79 -2.09 19.38
C ALA A 43 -9.65 -3.11 19.54
N ALA A 44 -8.40 -2.61 19.70
CA ALA A 44 -7.23 -3.45 19.95
C ALA A 44 -7.13 -3.98 21.39
N GLY A 45 -7.99 -3.51 22.31
CA GLY A 45 -7.93 -3.88 23.71
C GLY A 45 -6.71 -3.36 24.46
N VAL A 46 -6.13 -2.22 24.02
CA VAL A 46 -4.94 -1.62 24.64
C VAL A 46 -5.24 -0.21 25.16
N GLY A 47 -4.54 0.20 26.23
CA GLY A 47 -4.61 1.59 26.68
C GLY A 47 -3.81 2.53 25.79
N ASN A 48 -4.19 3.83 25.74
CA ASN A 48 -3.56 4.87 24.92
C ASN A 48 -2.03 4.96 25.12
N ALA A 49 -1.54 4.82 26.36
CA ALA A 49 -0.09 4.82 26.62
C ALA A 49 0.63 3.63 25.94
N THR A 50 -0.01 2.48 25.81
CA THR A 50 0.54 1.34 25.09
C THR A 50 0.45 1.55 23.59
N PHE A 51 -0.65 2.13 23.11
CA PHE A 51 -0.80 2.50 21.72
C PHE A 51 0.34 3.42 21.26
N TYR A 52 0.52 4.58 21.90
CA TYR A 52 1.54 5.56 21.49
C TYR A 52 3.00 5.09 21.68
N ARG A 53 3.24 4.09 22.55
CA ARG A 53 4.56 3.44 22.61
C ARG A 53 4.83 2.55 21.40
N ASN A 54 3.80 1.97 20.77
CA ASN A 54 3.94 1.14 19.59
C ASN A 54 3.92 1.95 18.30
N PHE A 55 3.11 3.00 18.27
CA PHE A 55 2.89 3.88 17.12
C PHE A 55 2.87 5.33 17.59
N PRO A 56 4.04 6.01 17.63
CA PRO A 56 4.15 7.40 18.07
C PRO A 56 3.30 8.36 17.26
N THR A 57 3.18 8.12 15.95
CA THR A 57 2.39 8.94 15.04
C THR A 57 1.31 8.11 14.33
N ARG A 58 0.34 8.80 13.72
CA ARG A 58 -0.64 8.16 12.83
C ARG A 58 0.04 7.54 11.62
N ASP A 59 1.06 8.18 11.08
CA ASP A 59 1.78 7.72 9.89
C ASP A 59 2.57 6.44 10.17
N ASP A 60 3.11 6.27 11.39
CA ASP A 60 3.71 5.00 11.82
C ASP A 60 2.70 3.85 11.79
N LEU A 61 1.47 4.10 12.26
CA LEU A 61 0.40 3.11 12.23
C LEU A 61 -0.05 2.84 10.80
N LEU A 62 -0.28 3.89 10.01
CA LEU A 62 -0.71 3.77 8.62
C LEU A 62 0.32 2.98 7.81
N ALA A 63 1.60 3.32 7.93
CA ALA A 63 2.68 2.59 7.28
C ALA A 63 2.71 1.11 7.66
N ALA A 64 2.50 0.76 8.93
CA ALA A 64 2.46 -0.63 9.37
C ALA A 64 1.26 -1.40 8.79
N VAL A 65 0.08 -0.78 8.73
CA VAL A 65 -1.13 -1.37 8.13
C VAL A 65 -0.95 -1.53 6.61
N MET A 66 -0.37 -0.52 5.94
CA MET A 66 -0.03 -0.59 4.52
C MET A 66 1.00 -1.69 4.25
N ASP A 67 2.08 -1.76 5.03
CA ASP A 67 3.13 -2.77 4.87
C ASP A 67 2.57 -4.19 4.94
N GLU A 68 1.70 -4.47 5.90
CA GLU A 68 1.04 -5.78 6.00
C GLU A 68 0.16 -6.07 4.79
N SER A 69 -0.64 -5.08 4.37
CA SER A 69 -1.59 -5.23 3.26
C SER A 69 -0.90 -5.37 1.90
N PHE A 70 0.17 -4.62 1.66
CA PHE A 70 0.89 -4.66 0.38
C PHE A 70 1.94 -5.76 0.30
N ARG A 71 2.38 -6.33 1.42
CA ARG A 71 3.33 -7.44 1.42
C ARG A 71 2.81 -8.63 0.63
N ALA A 72 1.55 -9.02 0.84
CA ALA A 72 0.92 -10.09 0.08
C ALA A 72 0.90 -9.77 -1.42
N ALA A 73 0.50 -8.56 -1.81
CA ALA A 73 0.47 -8.14 -3.21
C ALA A 73 1.87 -8.14 -3.85
N LEU A 74 2.91 -7.71 -3.11
CA LEU A 74 4.30 -7.76 -3.57
C LEU A 74 4.79 -9.20 -3.74
N ASP A 75 4.48 -10.09 -2.80
CA ASP A 75 4.86 -11.52 -2.88
C ASP A 75 4.15 -12.22 -4.05
N GLU A 76 2.85 -12.02 -4.19
CA GLU A 76 2.04 -12.55 -5.30
C GLU A 76 2.44 -11.97 -6.66
N SER A 77 3.05 -10.78 -6.70
CA SER A 77 3.52 -10.17 -7.95
C SER A 77 4.57 -11.01 -8.67
N ARG A 78 5.27 -11.93 -7.97
CA ARG A 78 6.25 -12.85 -8.57
C ARG A 78 5.60 -13.80 -9.58
N GLU A 79 4.34 -14.15 -9.40
CA GLU A 79 3.58 -14.98 -10.34
C GLU A 79 3.44 -14.31 -11.71
N LEU A 80 3.38 -12.96 -11.71
CA LEU A 80 3.25 -12.19 -12.94
C LEU A 80 4.51 -12.25 -13.82
N GLU A 81 5.64 -12.67 -13.27
CA GLU A 81 6.90 -12.80 -14.03
C GLU A 81 6.81 -13.90 -15.12
N SER A 82 5.86 -14.82 -15.00
CA SER A 82 5.58 -15.86 -15.99
C SER A 82 4.74 -15.36 -17.19
N LEU A 83 4.09 -14.20 -17.07
CA LEU A 83 3.26 -13.63 -18.12
C LEU A 83 4.11 -12.87 -19.16
N PRO A 84 3.59 -12.61 -20.38
CA PRO A 84 4.14 -11.60 -21.29
C PRO A 84 4.31 -10.26 -20.55
N ALA A 85 5.31 -9.44 -20.93
CA ALA A 85 5.68 -8.27 -20.13
C ALA A 85 4.60 -7.20 -20.07
N ASP A 86 3.86 -6.99 -21.14
CA ASP A 86 2.71 -6.09 -21.22
C ASP A 86 1.54 -6.57 -20.36
N ASP A 87 1.20 -7.86 -20.41
CA ASP A 87 0.16 -8.44 -19.56
C ASP A 87 0.53 -8.36 -18.07
N ALA A 88 1.81 -8.65 -17.75
CA ALA A 88 2.32 -8.54 -16.37
C ALA A 88 2.24 -7.11 -15.84
N LEU A 89 2.64 -6.11 -16.64
CA LEU A 89 2.56 -4.71 -16.27
C LEU A 89 1.10 -4.25 -16.10
N HIS A 90 0.20 -4.63 -17.01
CA HIS A 90 -1.22 -4.34 -16.88
C HIS A 90 -1.84 -4.93 -15.61
N GLU A 91 -1.56 -6.20 -15.34
CA GLU A 91 -2.08 -6.88 -14.16
C GLU A 91 -1.50 -6.27 -12.86
N TRP A 92 -0.22 -5.95 -12.84
CA TRP A 92 0.41 -5.27 -11.70
C TRP A 92 -0.25 -3.91 -11.42
N MET A 93 -0.39 -3.07 -12.43
CA MET A 93 -1.03 -1.75 -12.30
C MET A 93 -2.46 -1.87 -11.78
N PHE A 94 -3.22 -2.88 -12.28
CA PHE A 94 -4.56 -3.15 -11.75
C PHE A 94 -4.50 -3.55 -10.27
N ARG A 95 -3.63 -4.48 -9.87
CA ARG A 95 -3.52 -4.95 -8.48
C ARG A 95 -3.18 -3.82 -7.53
N VAL A 96 -2.24 -2.95 -7.89
CA VAL A 96 -1.89 -1.76 -7.09
C VAL A 96 -3.10 -0.84 -6.95
N THR A 97 -3.76 -0.47 -8.04
CA THR A 97 -4.94 0.40 -8.03
C THR A 97 -6.06 -0.20 -7.17
N TRP A 98 -6.32 -1.51 -7.35
CA TRP A 98 -7.35 -2.23 -6.62
C TRP A 98 -7.09 -2.27 -5.12
N GLN A 99 -5.83 -2.43 -4.72
CA GLN A 99 -5.43 -2.47 -3.32
C GLN A 99 -5.48 -1.09 -2.67
N LEU A 100 -5.05 -0.04 -3.37
CA LEU A 100 -5.03 1.34 -2.86
C LEU A 100 -6.43 1.92 -2.64
N ARG A 101 -7.47 1.42 -3.33
CA ARG A 101 -8.86 1.92 -3.25
C ARG A 101 -9.54 1.69 -1.91
N ILE A 102 -9.05 0.70 -1.11
CA ILE A 102 -9.77 0.16 0.05
C ILE A 102 -9.98 1.23 1.14
N TRP A 103 -9.06 2.19 1.28
CA TRP A 103 -9.10 3.13 2.38
C TRP A 103 -9.39 4.56 1.92
N GLN A 104 -10.51 5.10 2.41
CA GLN A 104 -10.84 6.49 2.17
C GLN A 104 -9.73 7.41 2.68
N ASN A 105 -9.42 8.44 1.91
CA ASN A 105 -8.35 9.42 2.12
C ASN A 105 -6.91 8.91 1.98
N LEU A 106 -6.68 7.61 1.68
CA LEU A 106 -5.33 7.09 1.47
C LEU A 106 -4.58 7.83 0.35
N PRO A 107 -5.18 8.14 -0.83
CA PRO A 107 -4.49 8.88 -1.89
C PRO A 107 -3.96 10.25 -1.41
N THR A 108 -4.69 10.95 -0.55
CA THR A 108 -4.24 12.23 0.01
C THR A 108 -3.04 12.06 0.93
N CYS A 109 -3.03 11.02 1.79
CA CYS A 109 -1.89 10.74 2.67
C CYS A 109 -0.66 10.31 1.89
N ILE A 110 -0.82 9.49 0.85
CA ILE A 110 0.28 9.12 -0.05
C ILE A 110 0.84 10.37 -0.72
N ALA A 111 0.00 11.23 -1.29
CA ALA A 111 0.44 12.46 -1.94
C ALA A 111 1.19 13.40 -0.98
N SER A 112 0.83 13.43 0.31
CA SER A 112 1.53 14.21 1.33
C SER A 112 2.85 13.57 1.77
N ALA A 113 2.99 12.25 1.64
CA ALA A 113 4.19 11.51 2.03
C ALA A 113 5.25 11.48 0.92
N ILE A 114 4.84 11.58 -0.35
CA ILE A 114 5.76 11.59 -1.49
C ILE A 114 6.72 12.78 -1.37
N GLY A 115 8.03 12.46 -1.38
CA GLY A 115 9.10 13.46 -1.23
C GLY A 115 9.44 13.84 0.21
N ASP A 116 8.82 13.21 1.21
CA ASP A 116 9.22 13.32 2.62
C ASP A 116 10.02 12.07 3.04
N ASP A 117 11.34 12.16 2.98
CA ASP A 117 12.27 11.08 3.35
C ASP A 117 12.15 10.64 4.83
N HIS A 118 11.40 11.36 5.65
CA HIS A 118 11.16 11.03 7.05
C HIS A 118 9.80 10.36 7.26
N SER A 119 8.97 10.27 6.24
CA SER A 119 7.66 9.64 6.33
C SER A 119 7.77 8.11 6.26
N PRO A 120 7.30 7.37 7.28
CA PRO A 120 7.24 5.91 7.20
C PRO A 120 6.28 5.40 6.11
N VAL A 121 5.34 6.23 5.64
CA VAL A 121 4.46 5.94 4.50
C VAL A 121 5.25 5.97 3.20
N GLN A 122 6.22 6.88 3.07
CA GLN A 122 7.10 6.96 1.90
C GLN A 122 7.88 5.67 1.67
N ASP A 123 8.39 5.02 2.73
CA ASP A 123 9.12 3.75 2.62
C ASP A 123 8.25 2.64 2.01
N VAL A 124 6.97 2.61 2.32
CA VAL A 124 6.02 1.64 1.75
C VAL A 124 5.74 1.96 0.28
N CYS A 125 5.51 3.24 -0.03
CA CYS A 125 5.29 3.71 -1.40
C CYS A 125 6.51 3.43 -2.29
N ALA A 126 7.73 3.68 -1.79
CA ALA A 126 8.98 3.42 -2.51
C ALA A 126 9.10 1.96 -2.98
N ARG A 127 8.73 0.99 -2.14
CA ARG A 127 8.76 -0.44 -2.52
C ARG A 127 7.75 -0.78 -3.62
N LEU A 128 6.57 -0.16 -3.61
CA LEU A 128 5.59 -0.33 -4.68
C LEU A 128 6.06 0.31 -5.98
N THR A 129 6.68 1.50 -5.89
CA THR A 129 7.27 2.20 -7.03
C THR A 129 8.44 1.41 -7.62
N GLU A 130 9.33 0.86 -6.79
CA GLU A 130 10.45 0.00 -7.22
C GLU A 130 9.94 -1.25 -7.95
N ARG A 131 8.89 -1.88 -7.43
CA ARG A 131 8.27 -3.03 -8.10
C ARG A 131 7.61 -2.63 -9.41
N THR A 132 6.98 -1.46 -9.47
CA THR A 132 6.42 -0.89 -10.71
C THR A 132 7.52 -0.66 -11.73
N ASP A 133 8.66 -0.10 -11.33
CA ASP A 133 9.82 0.09 -12.20
C ASP A 133 10.32 -1.25 -12.77
N SER A 134 10.40 -2.29 -11.96
CA SER A 134 10.81 -3.63 -12.40
C SER A 134 9.94 -4.15 -13.56
N PHE A 135 8.61 -4.02 -13.47
CA PHE A 135 7.69 -4.41 -14.55
C PHE A 135 7.80 -3.48 -15.76
N LEU A 136 7.93 -2.18 -15.53
CA LEU A 136 8.04 -1.18 -16.58
C LEU A 136 9.32 -1.37 -17.40
N GLN A 137 10.47 -1.57 -16.76
CA GLN A 137 11.75 -1.86 -17.41
C GLN A 137 11.71 -3.15 -18.22
N ARG A 138 11.07 -4.19 -17.69
CA ARG A 138 10.87 -5.44 -18.42
C ARG A 138 10.05 -5.23 -19.69
N ALA A 139 8.95 -4.47 -19.61
CA ALA A 139 8.10 -4.17 -20.75
C ALA A 139 8.84 -3.31 -21.80
N ARG A 140 9.66 -2.34 -21.37
CA ARG A 140 10.54 -1.54 -22.24
C ARG A 140 11.56 -2.39 -22.96
N THR A 141 12.24 -3.29 -22.24
CA THR A 141 13.24 -4.18 -22.82
C THR A 141 12.65 -5.08 -23.91
N GLN A 142 11.37 -5.43 -23.78
CA GLN A 142 10.64 -6.22 -24.79
C GLN A 142 9.98 -5.35 -25.87
N GLY A 143 10.14 -4.02 -25.81
CA GLY A 143 9.58 -3.08 -26.80
C GLY A 143 8.07 -2.88 -26.70
N SER A 144 7.45 -3.33 -25.58
CA SER A 144 6.00 -3.21 -25.36
C SER A 144 5.60 -1.98 -24.54
N ALA A 145 6.55 -1.27 -23.92
CA ALA A 145 6.30 -0.02 -23.22
C ALA A 145 7.25 1.09 -23.66
N THR A 146 6.79 2.34 -23.54
CA THR A 146 7.52 3.56 -23.89
C THR A 146 8.33 4.08 -22.69
N ASP A 147 9.34 4.94 -22.98
CA ASP A 147 10.11 5.66 -21.96
C ASP A 147 9.45 6.99 -21.53
N ALA A 148 8.19 7.21 -21.90
CA ALA A 148 7.51 8.50 -21.73
C ALA A 148 7.16 8.85 -20.28
N ALA A 149 7.12 7.88 -19.35
CA ALA A 149 6.77 8.09 -17.95
C ALA A 149 7.70 7.30 -17.03
N SER A 150 8.07 7.87 -15.89
CA SER A 150 8.82 7.18 -14.84
C SER A 150 7.93 6.21 -14.04
N ALA A 151 8.51 5.39 -13.19
CA ALA A 151 7.74 4.53 -12.29
C ALA A 151 6.97 5.34 -11.24
N GLU A 152 7.52 6.48 -10.84
CA GLU A 152 6.88 7.46 -9.96
C GLU A 152 5.62 8.04 -10.60
N ASP A 153 5.72 8.51 -11.86
CA ASP A 153 4.56 9.02 -12.62
C ASP A 153 3.45 7.96 -12.70
N VAL A 154 3.84 6.70 -12.96
CA VAL A 154 2.89 5.60 -13.02
C VAL A 154 2.26 5.37 -11.65
N PHE A 155 3.03 5.31 -10.56
CA PHE A 155 2.51 5.09 -9.21
C PHE A 155 1.55 6.21 -8.77
N GLU A 156 1.88 7.49 -9.05
CA GLU A 156 1.00 8.63 -8.79
C GLU A 156 -0.31 8.53 -9.58
N LEU A 157 -0.24 8.12 -10.85
CA LEU A 157 -1.43 7.87 -11.66
C LEU A 157 -2.30 6.76 -11.06
N LEU A 158 -1.70 5.62 -10.65
CA LEU A 158 -2.44 4.51 -10.05
C LEU A 158 -3.10 4.92 -8.72
N THR A 159 -2.41 5.72 -7.92
CA THR A 159 -2.95 6.31 -6.68
C THR A 159 -4.16 7.19 -6.97
N THR A 160 -4.08 8.03 -8.01
CA THR A 160 -5.21 8.86 -8.46
C THR A 160 -6.39 8.01 -8.95
N LEU A 161 -6.11 6.97 -9.74
CA LEU A 161 -7.14 6.06 -10.27
C LEU A 161 -7.84 5.28 -9.16
N SER A 162 -7.13 4.93 -8.09
CA SER A 162 -7.70 4.18 -6.96
C SER A 162 -8.85 4.93 -6.30
N TRP A 163 -8.74 6.26 -6.17
CA TRP A 163 -9.85 7.10 -5.71
C TRP A 163 -11.06 7.01 -6.64
N GLY A 164 -10.83 7.04 -7.96
CA GLY A 164 -11.93 6.94 -8.94
C GLY A 164 -12.61 5.58 -8.89
N VAL A 165 -11.84 4.50 -8.77
CA VAL A 165 -12.35 3.12 -8.64
C VAL A 165 -13.27 2.99 -7.42
N ASP A 166 -12.83 3.50 -6.25
CA ASP A 166 -13.66 3.52 -5.04
C ASP A 166 -14.89 4.42 -5.21
N ARG A 167 -14.70 5.65 -5.67
CA ARG A 167 -15.75 6.67 -5.75
C ARG A 167 -16.90 6.31 -6.68
N PHE A 168 -16.62 5.60 -7.77
CA PHE A 168 -17.63 5.16 -8.74
C PHE A 168 -18.16 3.76 -8.42
N GLY A 169 -17.65 3.07 -7.41
CA GLY A 169 -18.07 1.74 -7.02
C GLY A 169 -17.74 0.69 -8.10
N ASP A 170 -16.61 0.85 -8.79
CA ASP A 170 -16.19 -0.06 -9.84
C ASP A 170 -16.00 -1.49 -9.29
N ASP A 171 -16.51 -2.47 -10.00
CA ASP A 171 -16.09 -3.86 -9.82
C ASP A 171 -14.69 -4.10 -10.41
N GLN A 172 -14.18 -5.33 -10.28
CA GLN A 172 -12.83 -5.65 -10.78
C GLN A 172 -12.69 -5.49 -12.29
N GLU A 173 -13.72 -5.80 -13.07
CA GLU A 173 -13.68 -5.68 -14.52
C GLU A 173 -13.66 -4.21 -14.95
N GLN A 174 -14.50 -3.39 -14.34
CA GLN A 174 -14.55 -1.95 -14.56
C GLN A 174 -13.23 -1.28 -14.16
N ALA A 175 -12.66 -1.67 -13.01
CA ALA A 175 -11.37 -1.17 -12.55
C ALA A 175 -10.23 -1.54 -13.52
N ARG A 176 -10.17 -2.79 -14.00
CA ARG A 176 -9.20 -3.22 -15.03
C ARG A 176 -9.34 -2.40 -16.31
N ARG A 177 -10.56 -2.19 -16.77
CA ARG A 177 -10.82 -1.37 -17.95
C ARG A 177 -10.39 0.06 -17.74
N ARG A 178 -10.67 0.66 -16.58
CA ARG A 178 -10.27 2.03 -16.22
C ARG A 178 -8.74 2.19 -16.21
N VAL A 179 -8.04 1.24 -15.58
CA VAL A 179 -6.56 1.24 -15.56
C VAL A 179 -6.01 1.13 -16.98
N ARG A 180 -6.48 0.19 -17.79
CA ARG A 180 -6.03 0.05 -19.19
C ARG A 180 -6.26 1.30 -20.02
N LEU A 181 -7.42 1.94 -19.86
CA LEU A 181 -7.74 3.18 -20.58
C LEU A 181 -6.79 4.32 -20.19
N ALA A 182 -6.55 4.49 -18.88
CA ALA A 182 -5.70 5.57 -18.37
C ALA A 182 -4.22 5.37 -18.69
N THR A 183 -3.76 4.12 -18.76
CA THR A 183 -2.35 3.77 -19.01
C THR A 183 -2.05 3.39 -20.45
N ALA A 184 -3.01 3.55 -21.39
CA ALA A 184 -2.83 3.17 -22.80
C ALA A 184 -1.62 3.86 -23.45
N GLY A 185 -1.28 5.07 -23.02
CA GLY A 185 -0.12 5.81 -23.52
C GLY A 185 1.25 5.26 -23.10
N LEU A 186 1.29 4.34 -22.14
CA LEU A 186 2.53 3.67 -21.71
C LEU A 186 2.95 2.56 -22.67
N PHE A 187 2.01 2.01 -23.43
CA PHE A 187 2.27 0.87 -24.31
C PHE A 187 2.56 1.34 -25.73
N GLY A 188 3.63 0.80 -26.30
CA GLY A 188 3.97 1.01 -27.71
C GLY A 188 2.91 0.40 -28.64
N ARG A 189 2.67 1.06 -29.77
CA ARG A 189 1.84 0.49 -30.83
C ARG A 189 2.63 -0.54 -31.61
#